data_04721e16d62b91b761bd4b2058bd36b6
#
_entry.id   04721e16d62b91b761bd4b2058bd36b6
#
_cell.length_a   1.000
_cell.length_b   1.000
_cell.length_c   1.000
_cell.angle_alpha   90.00
_cell.angle_beta   90.00
_cell.angle_gamma   90.00
#
_symmetry.space_group_name_H-M   'P 1'
#
loop_
_entity.id
_entity.type
_entity.pdbx_description
1 polymer ?
#
loop_
_entity_poly.entity_id
_entity_poly.type
_entity_poly.pdbx_seq_one_letter_code
_entity_poly.pdbx_strand_id
1 'polypeptide(L)'
;HIKDVLKKLPGVDIDDNGQVKYKGKAIDHYFVEGMDVTGGRYSQINNNLSAKAVKSAEIMENYQSVKALKGKLSSDEIALNLKLDPQARDQWIVNGTLGAGWSDGTQETTGTAQTKRDQGTLLWENAANALQLGKGKQSIYGYKSNNNGTDLSREQHILTNNTSQQIPLHGFLVQPGISAPLDKQRLLFNETHTLNANRMYKWNDERSLR
;
A
#
# COMPACT_ATOMS: atom_id res chain seq x y z
N HIS A 1 12.91 3.98 -5.58
CA HIS A 1 11.45 4.04 -5.65
C HIS A 1 10.95 5.46 -5.37
N ILE A 2 9.67 5.74 -5.71
CA ILE A 2 9.14 7.10 -5.51
C ILE A 2 9.13 7.51 -4.03
N LYS A 3 8.95 6.58 -3.10
CA LYS A 3 8.99 6.86 -1.67
C LYS A 3 10.32 7.52 -1.23
N ASP A 4 11.42 7.17 -1.88
CA ASP A 4 12.75 7.71 -1.54
C ASP A 4 12.91 9.16 -2.01
N VAL A 5 12.15 9.54 -3.05
CA VAL A 5 12.07 10.92 -3.55
C VAL A 5 11.12 11.75 -2.70
N LEU A 6 9.96 11.18 -2.34
CA LEU A 6 8.98 11.87 -1.50
C LEU A 6 9.58 12.26 -0.14
N LYS A 7 10.40 11.40 0.48
CA LYS A 7 11.12 11.72 1.73
C LYS A 7 12.08 12.91 1.64
N LYS A 8 12.51 13.29 0.42
CA LYS A 8 13.39 14.44 0.19
C LYS A 8 12.64 15.75 -0.02
N LEU A 9 11.32 15.70 -0.15
CA LEU A 9 10.52 16.92 -0.32
C LEU A 9 10.38 17.65 1.03
N PRO A 10 10.46 18.99 1.03
CA PRO A 10 10.32 19.78 2.24
C PRO A 10 8.98 19.54 2.92
N GLY A 11 9.00 19.22 4.20
CA GLY A 11 7.80 19.00 5.01
C GLY A 11 7.11 17.66 4.79
N VAL A 12 7.62 16.80 3.90
CA VAL A 12 7.09 15.45 3.68
C VAL A 12 7.88 14.45 4.51
N ASP A 13 7.17 13.60 5.22
CA ASP A 13 7.71 12.46 5.95
C ASP A 13 6.92 11.19 5.59
N ILE A 14 7.58 10.04 5.71
CA ILE A 14 6.94 8.73 5.52
C ILE A 14 7.30 7.88 6.72
N ASP A 15 6.28 7.50 7.47
CA ASP A 15 6.47 6.68 8.67
C ASP A 15 6.78 5.20 8.34
N ASP A 16 7.04 4.42 9.39
CA ASP A 16 7.41 2.99 9.27
C ASP A 16 6.29 2.13 8.65
N ASN A 17 5.05 2.59 8.73
CA ASN A 17 3.90 1.93 8.11
C ASN A 17 3.74 2.31 6.62
N GLY A 18 4.55 3.24 6.12
CA GLY A 18 4.47 3.74 4.74
C GLY A 18 3.46 4.87 4.54
N GLN A 19 2.88 5.41 5.63
CA GLN A 19 1.98 6.54 5.57
C GLN A 19 2.74 7.82 5.27
N VAL A 20 2.30 8.55 4.24
CA VAL A 20 2.85 9.86 3.88
C VAL A 20 2.22 10.92 4.75
N LYS A 21 3.07 11.76 5.35
CA LYS A 21 2.69 12.92 6.17
C LYS A 21 3.26 14.18 5.57
N TYR A 22 2.51 15.26 5.64
CA TYR A 22 2.96 16.60 5.27
C TYR A 22 2.81 17.53 6.47
N LYS A 23 3.91 18.18 6.88
CA LYS A 23 3.96 19.02 8.09
C LYS A 23 3.41 18.30 9.34
N GLY A 24 3.70 17.00 9.47
CA GLY A 24 3.25 16.16 10.59
C GLY A 24 1.81 15.61 10.48
N LYS A 25 0.99 16.08 9.53
CA LYS A 25 -0.36 15.59 9.29
C LYS A 25 -0.36 14.54 8.18
N ALA A 26 -1.05 13.41 8.39
CA ALA A 26 -1.25 12.40 7.36
C ALA A 26 -2.06 13.00 6.19
N ILE A 27 -1.69 12.63 4.96
CA ILE A 27 -2.44 13.04 3.78
C ILE A 27 -3.82 12.39 3.73
N ASP A 28 -4.81 13.12 3.25
CA ASP A 28 -6.19 12.66 3.13
C ASP A 28 -6.44 12.01 1.76
N HIS A 29 -5.72 12.44 0.73
CA HIS A 29 -5.87 11.93 -0.64
C HIS A 29 -4.51 11.70 -1.29
N TYR A 30 -4.41 10.60 -2.06
CA TYR A 30 -3.24 10.25 -2.86
C TYR A 30 -3.65 10.00 -4.31
N PHE A 31 -3.21 10.86 -5.20
CA PHE A 31 -3.53 10.80 -6.62
C PHE A 31 -2.30 10.51 -7.47
N VAL A 32 -2.52 9.83 -8.58
CA VAL A 32 -1.60 9.79 -9.71
C VAL A 32 -2.33 10.29 -10.93
N GLU A 33 -1.81 11.32 -11.60
CA GLU A 33 -2.48 11.99 -12.72
C GLU A 33 -3.92 12.43 -12.39
N GLY A 34 -4.18 12.78 -11.11
CA GLY A 34 -5.49 13.21 -10.63
C GLY A 34 -6.50 12.10 -10.39
N MET A 35 -6.09 10.83 -10.36
CA MET A 35 -6.94 9.68 -10.10
C MET A 35 -6.44 8.89 -8.88
N ASP A 36 -7.34 8.42 -8.02
CA ASP A 36 -7.04 7.53 -6.90
C ASP A 36 -7.50 6.09 -7.22
N VAL A 37 -6.66 5.34 -7.90
CA VAL A 37 -6.91 3.93 -8.21
C VAL A 37 -6.75 3.01 -6.99
N THR A 38 -6.05 3.47 -5.96
CA THR A 38 -5.72 2.66 -4.78
C THR A 38 -6.75 2.73 -3.67
N GLY A 39 -7.55 3.82 -3.63
CA GLY A 39 -8.47 4.10 -2.53
C GLY A 39 -7.74 4.23 -1.20
N GLY A 40 -6.65 4.97 -1.20
CA GLY A 40 -5.83 5.21 -0.02
C GLY A 40 -4.81 4.12 0.31
N ARG A 41 -4.74 3.02 -0.47
CA ARG A 41 -3.74 1.94 -0.29
C ARG A 41 -2.52 2.16 -1.19
N TYR A 42 -1.94 3.31 -1.11
CA TYR A 42 -0.89 3.76 -2.04
C TYR A 42 0.51 3.16 -1.81
N SER A 43 0.67 2.27 -0.83
CA SER A 43 1.94 1.55 -0.59
C SER A 43 2.46 0.85 -1.84
N GLN A 44 1.57 0.25 -2.63
CA GLN A 44 1.95 -0.42 -3.87
C GLN A 44 2.56 0.55 -4.88
N ILE A 45 2.01 1.76 -5.00
CA ILE A 45 2.57 2.80 -5.87
C ILE A 45 3.93 3.23 -5.32
N ASN A 46 4.00 3.54 -4.02
CA ASN A 46 5.23 4.01 -3.38
C ASN A 46 6.39 3.02 -3.50
N ASN A 47 6.10 1.73 -3.44
CA ASN A 47 7.11 0.68 -3.48
C ASN A 47 7.48 0.23 -4.90
N ASN A 48 6.63 0.40 -5.90
CA ASN A 48 6.83 -0.16 -7.23
C ASN A 48 7.03 0.90 -8.32
N LEU A 49 6.57 2.14 -8.12
CA LEU A 49 6.75 3.21 -9.10
C LEU A 49 8.19 3.73 -9.04
N SER A 50 8.84 3.74 -10.22
CA SER A 50 10.17 4.33 -10.36
C SER A 50 10.11 5.85 -10.18
N ALA A 51 11.09 6.41 -9.46
CA ALA A 51 11.25 7.86 -9.36
C ALA A 51 11.40 8.56 -10.71
N LYS A 52 12.03 7.88 -11.68
CA LYS A 52 12.21 8.40 -13.05
C LYS A 52 10.90 8.54 -13.83
N ALA A 53 9.88 7.77 -13.45
CA ALA A 53 8.57 7.85 -14.07
C ALA A 53 7.74 9.06 -13.59
N VAL A 54 8.19 9.76 -12.53
CA VAL A 54 7.49 10.89 -11.94
C VAL A 54 8.18 12.18 -12.33
N LYS A 55 7.45 13.09 -12.96
CA LYS A 55 7.92 14.41 -13.34
C LYS A 55 7.87 15.38 -12.16
N SER A 56 6.79 15.37 -11.39
CA SER A 56 6.60 16.23 -10.22
C SER A 56 5.61 15.62 -9.22
N ALA A 57 5.77 16.00 -7.95
CA ALA A 57 4.81 15.74 -6.89
C ALA A 57 4.21 17.07 -6.44
N GLU A 58 2.90 17.16 -6.46
CA GLU A 58 2.13 18.35 -6.11
C GLU A 58 1.41 18.12 -4.79
N ILE A 59 1.68 18.96 -3.80
CA ILE A 59 0.95 18.97 -2.53
C ILE A 59 -0.09 20.07 -2.59
N MET A 60 -1.33 19.70 -2.34
CA MET A 60 -2.46 20.62 -2.30
C MET A 60 -2.96 20.70 -0.86
N GLU A 61 -2.70 21.84 -0.22
CA GLU A 61 -3.29 22.18 1.08
C GLU A 61 -4.72 22.70 0.84
N ASN A 62 -5.58 22.53 1.83
CA ASN A 62 -6.99 22.91 1.78
C ASN A 62 -7.73 22.28 0.57
N TYR A 63 -7.40 21.02 0.30
CA TYR A 63 -8.03 20.29 -0.80
C TYR A 63 -9.51 20.10 -0.54
N GLN A 64 -10.35 20.39 -1.54
CA GLN A 64 -11.78 20.15 -1.49
C GLN A 64 -12.16 19.09 -2.50
N SER A 65 -12.59 17.93 -2.00
CA SER A 65 -12.97 16.78 -2.81
C SER A 65 -14.26 17.03 -3.61
N VAL A 66 -15.17 17.82 -3.04
CA VAL A 66 -16.45 18.18 -3.68
C VAL A 66 -16.30 19.46 -4.48
N LYS A 67 -16.31 19.36 -5.80
CA LYS A 67 -16.14 20.50 -6.72
C LYS A 67 -17.11 21.67 -6.46
N ALA A 68 -18.36 21.37 -6.11
CA ALA A 68 -19.39 22.38 -5.86
C ALA A 68 -19.09 23.25 -4.60
N LEU A 69 -18.29 22.73 -3.68
CA LEU A 69 -17.90 23.40 -2.43
C LEU A 69 -16.56 24.12 -2.53
N LYS A 70 -15.84 23.92 -3.62
CA LYS A 70 -14.53 24.54 -3.86
C LYS A 70 -14.63 26.07 -3.83
N GLY A 71 -13.88 26.69 -2.91
CA GLY A 71 -13.93 28.13 -2.69
C GLY A 71 -15.12 28.66 -1.86
N LYS A 72 -16.05 27.77 -1.45
CA LYS A 72 -17.19 28.12 -0.59
C LYS A 72 -17.04 27.65 0.85
N LEU A 73 -16.39 26.52 1.04
CA LEU A 73 -16.09 25.96 2.35
C LEU A 73 -14.58 25.78 2.49
N SER A 74 -14.07 26.12 3.66
CA SER A 74 -12.69 25.80 4.04
C SER A 74 -12.58 24.30 4.27
N SER A 75 -11.52 23.70 3.76
CA SER A 75 -11.12 22.32 4.04
C SER A 75 -9.72 22.34 4.61
N ASP A 76 -9.43 21.45 5.53
CA ASP A 76 -8.09 21.22 6.07
C ASP A 76 -7.47 19.93 5.51
N GLU A 77 -8.10 19.34 4.49
CA GLU A 77 -7.61 18.14 3.81
C GLU A 77 -6.34 18.43 3.00
N ILE A 78 -5.44 17.48 3.02
CA ILE A 78 -4.18 17.51 2.28
C ILE A 78 -4.21 16.44 1.20
N ALA A 79 -3.96 16.83 -0.04
CA ALA A 79 -3.85 15.90 -1.14
C ALA A 79 -2.44 15.92 -1.75
N LEU A 80 -1.92 14.75 -2.06
CA LEU A 80 -0.71 14.56 -2.84
C LEU A 80 -1.09 14.05 -4.23
N ASN A 81 -0.58 14.69 -5.28
CA ASN A 81 -0.78 14.27 -6.66
C ASN A 81 0.56 14.08 -7.37
N LEU A 82 0.82 12.87 -7.84
CA LEU A 82 1.98 12.56 -8.66
C LEU A 82 1.65 12.81 -10.13
N LYS A 83 2.46 13.65 -10.77
CA LYS A 83 2.44 13.86 -12.23
C LYS A 83 3.51 12.98 -12.86
N LEU A 84 3.11 12.15 -13.79
CA LEU A 84 4.03 11.27 -14.50
C LEU A 84 4.73 11.98 -15.64
N ASP A 85 5.92 11.51 -15.96
CA ASP A 85 6.57 11.87 -17.21
C ASP A 85 5.70 11.42 -18.39
N PRO A 86 5.52 12.25 -19.44
CA PRO A 86 4.72 11.88 -20.60
C PRO A 86 5.12 10.54 -21.24
N GLN A 87 6.42 10.19 -21.20
CA GLN A 87 6.93 8.93 -21.73
C GLN A 87 6.61 7.72 -20.85
N ALA A 88 6.39 7.94 -19.55
CA ALA A 88 6.05 6.88 -18.59
C ALA A 88 4.54 6.63 -18.47
N ARG A 89 3.71 7.52 -19.01
CA ARG A 89 2.24 7.37 -18.97
C ARG A 89 1.80 6.19 -19.79
N ASP A 90 0.78 5.50 -19.29
CA ASP A 90 0.13 4.37 -19.97
C ASP A 90 1.04 3.16 -20.24
N GLN A 91 2.31 3.23 -19.82
CA GLN A 91 3.22 2.10 -19.91
C GLN A 91 3.02 1.12 -18.75
N TRP A 92 3.26 -0.15 -19.02
CA TRP A 92 3.28 -1.17 -18.00
C TRP A 92 4.60 -1.15 -17.24
N ILE A 93 4.52 -1.05 -15.93
CA ILE A 93 5.64 -1.23 -15.00
C ILE A 93 5.42 -2.57 -14.32
N VAL A 94 6.30 -3.52 -14.57
CA VAL A 94 6.22 -4.87 -14.00
C VAL A 94 7.44 -5.11 -13.12
N ASN A 95 7.18 -5.52 -11.88
CA ASN A 95 8.21 -5.88 -10.92
C ASN A 95 7.92 -7.27 -10.37
N GLY A 96 8.96 -8.08 -10.22
CA GLY A 96 8.86 -9.39 -9.62
C GLY A 96 9.99 -9.66 -8.64
N THR A 97 9.70 -10.39 -7.59
CA THR A 97 10.67 -10.90 -6.61
C THR A 97 10.39 -12.36 -6.37
N LEU A 98 11.44 -13.17 -6.42
CA LEU A 98 11.40 -14.58 -6.06
C LEU A 98 12.45 -14.81 -4.98
N GLY A 99 12.04 -15.31 -3.85
CA GLY A 99 12.89 -15.65 -2.73
C GLY A 99 12.70 -17.11 -2.33
N ALA A 100 13.80 -17.81 -2.09
CA ALA A 100 13.80 -19.15 -1.52
C ALA A 100 14.89 -19.27 -0.46
N GLY A 101 14.59 -19.96 0.62
CA GLY A 101 15.49 -20.20 1.73
C GLY A 101 15.22 -21.55 2.35
N TRP A 102 16.11 -21.97 3.22
CA TRP A 102 15.97 -23.20 3.97
C TRP A 102 16.05 -22.89 5.47
N SER A 103 15.11 -23.41 6.26
CA SER A 103 15.16 -23.37 7.71
C SER A 103 15.60 -24.73 8.22
N ASP A 104 16.71 -24.78 8.91
CA ASP A 104 17.28 -26.02 9.48
C ASP A 104 16.65 -26.45 10.81
N GLY A 105 15.54 -25.85 11.19
CA GLY A 105 14.71 -26.31 12.30
C GLY A 105 15.37 -26.20 13.67
N THR A 106 16.14 -25.15 13.97
CA THR A 106 16.75 -24.91 15.28
C THR A 106 15.71 -24.89 16.39
N GLN A 107 15.91 -25.73 17.38
CA GLN A 107 15.10 -25.80 18.60
C GLN A 107 15.41 -24.59 19.49
N GLU A 108 14.51 -23.69 19.68
CA GLU A 108 14.48 -22.87 20.88
C GLU A 108 13.78 -23.62 21.99
N THR A 109 14.58 -24.14 22.92
CA THR A 109 14.10 -24.77 24.14
C THR A 109 13.71 -23.65 25.13
N THR A 110 12.48 -23.23 25.13
CA THR A 110 11.97 -22.38 26.20
C THR A 110 10.80 -23.07 26.88
N GLY A 111 11.11 -23.73 28.02
CA GLY A 111 10.12 -24.33 28.92
C GLY A 111 9.49 -25.64 28.39
N THR A 112 9.06 -26.47 29.26
CA THR A 112 8.53 -27.82 29.26
C THR A 112 7.62 -28.34 28.12
N ALA A 113 7.52 -27.68 26.99
CA ALA A 113 6.82 -28.18 25.80
C ALA A 113 7.81 -28.33 24.64
N GLN A 114 8.32 -29.55 24.46
CA GLN A 114 9.09 -29.92 23.28
C GLN A 114 8.18 -30.02 22.07
N THR A 115 8.11 -28.97 21.25
CA THR A 115 7.56 -29.09 19.91
C THR A 115 8.70 -29.44 18.96
N LYS A 116 8.87 -30.73 18.72
CA LYS A 116 9.83 -31.28 17.76
C LYS A 116 9.47 -30.83 16.35
N ARG A 117 10.15 -29.82 15.81
CA ARG A 117 10.23 -29.61 14.36
C ARG A 117 11.46 -30.38 13.87
N ASP A 118 11.23 -31.59 13.42
CA ASP A 118 12.27 -32.57 13.13
C ASP A 118 12.76 -32.53 11.66
N GLN A 119 12.32 -31.56 10.85
CA GLN A 119 12.75 -31.50 9.45
C GLN A 119 12.89 -30.03 9.00
N GLY A 120 13.98 -29.77 8.31
CA GLY A 120 14.19 -28.51 7.63
C GLY A 120 13.02 -28.17 6.68
N THR A 121 12.59 -26.92 6.66
CA THR A 121 11.46 -26.47 5.87
C THR A 121 11.94 -25.52 4.78
N LEU A 122 11.50 -25.74 3.55
CA LEU A 122 11.70 -24.77 2.47
C LEU A 122 10.86 -23.53 2.76
N LEU A 123 11.55 -22.40 2.89
CA LEU A 123 10.93 -21.09 3.00
C LEU A 123 10.91 -20.42 1.62
N TRP A 124 9.83 -19.71 1.34
CA TRP A 124 9.71 -18.98 0.10
C TRP A 124 8.95 -17.66 0.28
N GLU A 125 9.28 -16.71 -0.56
CA GLU A 125 8.59 -15.42 -0.66
C GLU A 125 8.58 -14.99 -2.13
N ASN A 126 7.38 -14.79 -2.68
CA ASN A 126 7.19 -14.40 -4.05
C ASN A 126 6.32 -13.14 -4.12
N ALA A 127 6.69 -12.23 -5.00
CA ALA A 127 5.88 -11.06 -5.31
C ALA A 127 5.90 -10.79 -6.82
N ALA A 128 4.77 -10.42 -7.38
CA ALA A 128 4.62 -9.93 -8.73
C ALA A 128 3.66 -8.75 -8.72
N ASN A 129 4.08 -7.62 -9.29
CA ASN A 129 3.28 -6.41 -9.38
C ASN A 129 3.31 -5.89 -10.80
N ALA A 130 2.15 -5.45 -11.28
CA ALA A 130 2.02 -4.80 -12.58
C ALA A 130 1.17 -3.53 -12.43
N LEU A 131 1.73 -2.40 -12.83
CA LEU A 131 1.10 -1.10 -12.77
C LEU A 131 1.01 -0.49 -14.16
N GLN A 132 -0.13 0.05 -14.51
CA GLN A 132 -0.34 0.90 -15.68
C GLN A 132 -1.03 2.17 -15.20
N LEU A 133 -0.35 3.30 -15.29
CA LEU A 133 -0.80 4.57 -14.74
C LEU A 133 -0.88 5.62 -15.85
N GLY A 134 -2.07 6.15 -16.07
CA GLY A 134 -2.33 7.17 -17.08
C GLY A 134 -3.42 8.15 -16.65
N LYS A 135 -3.70 9.14 -17.48
CA LYS A 135 -4.71 10.18 -17.19
C LYS A 135 -6.15 9.70 -17.25
N GLY A 136 -6.43 8.70 -18.10
CA GLY A 136 -7.79 8.22 -18.33
C GLY A 136 -8.03 6.78 -17.91
N LYS A 137 -6.94 6.05 -17.67
CA LYS A 137 -6.99 4.64 -17.30
C LYS A 137 -5.85 4.34 -16.33
N GLN A 138 -6.17 3.65 -15.27
CA GLN A 138 -5.19 3.13 -14.33
C GLN A 138 -5.52 1.70 -13.96
N SER A 139 -4.50 0.86 -13.86
CA SER A 139 -4.62 -0.54 -13.48
C SER A 139 -3.48 -0.92 -12.57
N ILE A 140 -3.78 -1.58 -11.47
CA ILE A 140 -2.81 -2.10 -10.51
C ILE A 140 -3.17 -3.53 -10.21
N TYR A 141 -2.23 -4.42 -10.45
CA TYR A 141 -2.33 -5.83 -10.12
C TYR A 141 -1.16 -6.21 -9.22
N GLY A 142 -1.43 -7.01 -8.23
CA GLY A 142 -0.41 -7.52 -7.33
C GLY A 142 -0.73 -8.93 -6.88
N TYR A 143 0.28 -9.78 -6.88
CA TYR A 143 0.25 -11.09 -6.27
C TYR A 143 1.43 -11.19 -5.33
N LYS A 144 1.18 -11.67 -4.12
CA LYS A 144 2.21 -11.99 -3.13
C LYS A 144 1.90 -13.29 -2.44
N SER A 145 2.94 -14.01 -2.15
CA SER A 145 2.83 -15.24 -1.37
C SER A 145 4.09 -15.49 -0.56
N ASN A 146 3.93 -16.04 0.63
CA ASN A 146 5.04 -16.49 1.46
C ASN A 146 4.62 -17.57 2.46
N ASN A 147 5.65 -18.21 3.04
CA ASN A 147 5.53 -19.09 4.19
C ASN A 147 6.58 -18.78 5.28
N ASN A 148 7.23 -17.61 5.20
CA ASN A 148 8.32 -17.21 6.09
C ASN A 148 7.87 -16.39 7.31
N GLY A 149 6.57 -16.24 7.54
CA GLY A 149 6.01 -15.47 8.65
C GLY A 149 6.01 -13.95 8.45
N THR A 150 6.31 -13.46 7.25
CA THR A 150 6.19 -12.02 6.93
C THR A 150 4.71 -11.63 6.74
N ASP A 151 4.30 -10.57 7.38
CA ASP A 151 2.93 -10.04 7.25
C ASP A 151 2.73 -9.31 5.91
N LEU A 152 1.98 -9.92 5.00
CA LEU A 152 1.64 -9.36 3.70
C LEU A 152 0.48 -8.36 3.75
N SER A 153 -0.23 -8.24 4.87
CA SER A 153 -1.41 -7.39 5.00
C SER A 153 -1.08 -5.90 5.01
N ARG A 154 0.15 -5.53 5.38
CA ARG A 154 0.59 -4.13 5.52
C ARG A 154 0.36 -3.28 4.26
N GLU A 155 0.54 -3.84 3.08
CA GLU A 155 0.33 -3.11 1.83
C GLU A 155 -1.14 -2.92 1.46
N GLN A 156 -2.03 -3.63 2.13
CA GLN A 156 -3.48 -3.53 1.93
C GLN A 156 -4.14 -2.53 2.88
N HIS A 157 -3.39 -1.98 3.83
CA HIS A 157 -3.93 -1.00 4.76
C HIS A 157 -4.19 0.32 4.03
N ILE A 158 -5.32 0.94 4.38
CA ILE A 158 -5.63 2.30 3.97
C ILE A 158 -4.72 3.24 4.76
N LEU A 159 -3.93 4.02 4.05
CA LEU A 159 -2.92 4.91 4.62
C LEU A 159 -3.35 6.39 4.61
N THR A 160 -4.45 6.71 3.91
CA THR A 160 -5.02 8.06 3.93
C THR A 160 -5.84 8.28 5.19
N ASN A 161 -5.89 9.54 5.65
CA ASN A 161 -6.66 9.93 6.84
C ASN A 161 -8.18 10.02 6.57
N ASN A 162 -8.62 9.73 5.35
CA ASN A 162 -10.02 9.87 4.96
C ASN A 162 -10.87 8.71 5.51
N THR A 163 -11.37 8.89 6.72
CA THR A 163 -12.21 7.92 7.46
C THR A 163 -13.59 7.73 6.83
N SER A 164 -14.01 8.60 5.92
CA SER A 164 -15.36 8.57 5.31
C SER A 164 -15.55 7.44 4.27
N GLN A 165 -14.47 6.74 3.87
CA GLN A 165 -14.56 5.56 3.00
C GLN A 165 -14.39 4.21 3.73
N GLN A 166 -14.22 4.25 5.03
CA GLN A 166 -14.28 3.04 5.84
C GLN A 166 -15.75 2.66 6.03
N ILE A 167 -16.35 2.04 5.02
CA ILE A 167 -17.47 1.15 5.30
C ILE A 167 -16.86 0.02 6.13
N PRO A 168 -17.18 -0.09 7.42
CA PRO A 168 -16.64 -1.17 8.23
C PRO A 168 -17.32 -2.46 7.79
N LEU A 169 -16.83 -3.08 6.74
CA LEU A 169 -17.12 -4.49 6.45
C LEU A 169 -16.59 -5.38 7.60
N HIS A 170 -15.88 -4.78 8.54
CA HIS A 170 -15.31 -5.42 9.74
C HIS A 170 -16.34 -5.61 10.87
N GLY A 171 -17.55 -5.05 10.75
CA GLY A 171 -18.56 -5.19 11.81
C GLY A 171 -19.08 -6.61 12.02
N PHE A 172 -18.79 -7.54 11.09
CA PHE A 172 -19.31 -8.90 11.19
C PHE A 172 -18.29 -9.96 11.65
N LEU A 173 -17.00 -9.62 11.70
CA LEU A 173 -15.94 -10.54 12.15
C LEU A 173 -14.94 -9.84 13.09
N VAL A 174 -15.43 -9.14 14.10
CA VAL A 174 -14.58 -8.81 15.25
C VAL A 174 -14.42 -10.10 16.06
N GLN A 175 -13.45 -10.91 15.68
CA GLN A 175 -12.89 -11.82 16.66
C GLN A 175 -12.24 -10.96 17.74
N PRO A 176 -12.63 -11.11 19.02
CA PRO A 176 -11.90 -10.49 20.11
C PRO A 176 -10.45 -10.94 19.98
N GLY A 177 -9.57 -9.98 19.71
CA GLY A 177 -8.15 -10.26 19.55
C GLY A 177 -7.64 -10.92 20.83
N ILE A 178 -7.38 -12.21 20.78
CA ILE A 178 -6.61 -12.87 21.81
C ILE A 178 -5.22 -12.25 21.69
N SER A 179 -4.90 -11.31 22.58
CA SER A 179 -3.54 -10.80 22.71
C SER A 179 -2.70 -11.91 23.36
N ALA A 180 -2.32 -12.89 22.56
CA ALA A 180 -1.32 -13.83 22.99
C ALA A 180 0.01 -13.08 23.17
N PRO A 181 0.74 -13.27 24.28
CA PRO A 181 2.03 -12.61 24.51
C PRO A 181 3.14 -13.23 23.63
N LEU A 182 2.82 -13.52 22.37
CA LEU A 182 3.71 -14.10 21.39
C LEU A 182 4.09 -13.02 20.37
N ASP A 183 5.35 -13.07 19.97
CA ASP A 183 5.88 -12.22 18.92
C ASP A 183 5.06 -12.40 17.64
N LYS A 184 4.72 -11.32 16.93
CA LYS A 184 3.88 -11.37 15.71
C LYS A 184 4.40 -12.37 14.69
N GLN A 185 5.71 -12.54 14.58
CA GLN A 185 6.33 -13.52 13.70
C GLN A 185 6.00 -14.97 14.09
N ARG A 186 5.74 -15.26 15.37
CA ARG A 186 5.35 -16.58 15.84
C ARG A 186 3.87 -16.90 15.62
N LEU A 187 3.06 -15.89 15.32
CA LEU A 187 1.64 -16.06 15.01
C LEU A 187 1.36 -16.30 13.51
N LEU A 188 2.36 -16.05 12.66
CA LEU A 188 2.23 -16.11 11.19
C LEU A 188 2.86 -17.40 10.60
N PHE A 189 2.52 -18.56 11.17
CA PHE A 189 3.00 -19.87 10.69
C PHE A 189 2.24 -20.41 9.48
N ASN A 190 1.58 -19.58 8.72
CA ASN A 190 0.71 -19.99 7.63
C ASN A 190 1.34 -19.65 6.28
N GLU A 191 1.03 -20.48 5.34
CA GLU A 191 1.16 -20.16 3.92
C GLU A 191 0.14 -19.10 3.58
N THR A 192 0.61 -17.97 3.08
CA THR A 192 -0.24 -16.81 2.77
C THR A 192 -0.15 -16.48 1.29
N HIS A 193 -1.29 -16.35 0.65
CA HIS A 193 -1.42 -15.85 -0.71
C HIS A 193 -2.32 -14.61 -0.72
N THR A 194 -1.86 -13.58 -1.38
CA THR A 194 -2.60 -12.33 -1.52
C THR A 194 -2.67 -11.94 -2.98
N LEU A 195 -3.87 -11.73 -3.48
CA LEU A 195 -4.13 -11.21 -4.82
C LEU A 195 -4.90 -9.89 -4.70
N ASN A 196 -4.46 -8.87 -5.40
CA ASN A 196 -5.20 -7.64 -5.56
C ASN A 196 -5.28 -7.24 -7.03
N ALA A 197 -6.41 -6.65 -7.41
CA ALA A 197 -6.65 -6.11 -8.73
C ALA A 197 -7.51 -4.86 -8.62
N ASN A 198 -6.97 -3.74 -9.02
CA ASN A 198 -7.68 -2.47 -9.04
C ASN A 198 -7.58 -1.89 -10.44
N ARG A 199 -8.70 -1.44 -10.98
CA ARG A 199 -8.76 -0.81 -12.28
C ARG A 199 -9.72 0.37 -12.24
N MET A 200 -9.27 1.51 -12.72
CA MET A 200 -10.05 2.73 -12.77
C MET A 200 -10.05 3.31 -14.17
N TYR A 201 -11.22 3.75 -14.61
CA TYR A 201 -11.41 4.49 -15.84
C TYR A 201 -12.02 5.85 -15.55
N LYS A 202 -11.48 6.88 -16.16
CA LYS A 202 -12.06 8.21 -16.15
C LYS A 202 -12.78 8.42 -17.48
N TRP A 203 -14.11 8.47 -17.43
CA TRP A 203 -14.93 8.65 -18.64
C TRP A 203 -14.96 10.10 -19.10
N ASN A 204 -15.05 11.02 -18.15
CA ASN A 204 -14.93 12.47 -18.33
C ASN A 204 -14.42 13.08 -17.02
N ASP A 205 -14.24 14.43 -16.97
CA ASP A 205 -13.69 15.09 -15.77
C ASP A 205 -14.56 14.96 -14.51
N GLU A 206 -15.78 14.44 -14.63
CA GLU A 206 -16.74 14.32 -13.53
C GLU A 206 -17.05 12.87 -13.14
N ARG A 207 -16.75 11.90 -14.00
CA ARG A 207 -17.12 10.49 -13.77
C ARG A 207 -15.90 9.57 -13.88
N SER A 208 -15.68 8.78 -12.83
CA SER A 208 -14.74 7.68 -12.83
C SER A 208 -15.43 6.39 -12.41
N LEU A 209 -15.06 5.28 -13.02
CA LEU A 209 -15.50 3.92 -12.65
C LEU A 209 -14.30 3.17 -12.08
N ARG A 210 -14.52 2.51 -10.94
CA ARG A 210 -13.51 1.71 -10.23
C ARG A 210 -13.96 0.26 -10.13
#